data_5549b0abe8088f350845d116c6c9b1b7
#
_entry.id   5549b0abe8088f350845d116c6c9b1b7
#
_cell.length_a   1.000
_cell.length_b   1.000
_cell.length_c   1.000
_cell.angle_alpha   90.00
_cell.angle_beta   90.00
_cell.angle_gamma   90.00
#
_symmetry.space_group_name_H-M   'P 1'
#
loop_
_entity.id
_entity.type
_entity.pdbx_description
1 polymer ?
#
loop_
_entity_poly.entity_id
_entity_poly.type
_entity_poly.pdbx_seq_one_letter_code
_entity_poly.pdbx_strand_id
1 'polypeptide(L)'
;LKSLRTNEPHHGPIYGLLSSGYIDDVRHVCLLGTRQKRTEKEAFTDFLQGRFDKEFSLFIHDFEDPTDFHSIYKAVRATTSEIQTKEQTNVAWSFYISPGTSHMAAVWLLLGKTIYNAKILQAYYDRDTGEQRVTEVDIPFSIDAEYIPRQIIEKQDLALLEKWTVIPEFVEIKQDSSVMKRILSKAYQVAVHDVPVFIY
;
A
#
# COMPACT_ATOMS: atom_id res chain seq x y z
N LEU A 1 22.96 -0.59 -2.05
CA LEU A 1 23.98 -1.65 -2.01
C LEU A 1 25.27 -1.27 -2.75
N LYS A 2 25.24 -0.46 -3.83
CA LYS A 2 26.45 0.11 -4.44
C LYS A 2 27.22 1.02 -3.48
N SER A 3 26.55 1.63 -2.52
CA SER A 3 27.12 2.58 -1.57
C SER A 3 28.00 1.93 -0.48
N LEU A 4 27.84 0.65 -0.20
CA LEU A 4 28.70 -0.07 0.75
C LEU A 4 30.12 -0.34 0.23
N ARG A 5 30.39 -0.10 -1.08
CA ARG A 5 31.68 -0.34 -1.71
C ARG A 5 32.61 0.88 -1.71
N THR A 6 32.09 2.05 -1.40
CA THR A 6 32.89 3.28 -1.25
C THR A 6 32.88 3.65 0.22
N ASN A 7 34.02 3.87 0.84
CA ASN A 7 34.16 4.29 2.24
C ASN A 7 33.59 5.70 2.55
N GLU A 8 32.69 6.20 1.71
CA GLU A 8 32.05 7.49 1.91
C GLU A 8 30.69 7.38 2.58
N PRO A 9 30.26 8.37 3.37
CA PRO A 9 28.97 8.36 4.04
C PRO A 9 27.84 8.28 3.01
N HIS A 10 26.96 7.33 3.18
CA HIS A 10 26.07 6.80 2.16
C HIS A 10 24.86 7.66 1.91
N HIS A 11 24.69 8.08 0.68
CA HIS A 11 23.59 8.89 0.18
C HIS A 11 22.46 8.05 -0.46
N GLY A 12 22.20 6.82 0.04
CA GLY A 12 21.09 6.01 -0.44
C GLY A 12 19.74 6.53 0.10
N PRO A 13 18.62 6.25 -0.61
CA PRO A 13 17.30 6.78 -0.25
C PRO A 13 16.87 6.41 1.18
N ILE A 14 17.18 5.21 1.66
CA ILE A 14 16.85 4.79 3.03
C ILE A 14 17.64 5.61 4.05
N TYR A 15 18.93 5.81 3.84
CA TYR A 15 19.74 6.63 4.73
C TYR A 15 19.27 8.09 4.75
N GLY A 16 18.93 8.64 3.59
CA GLY A 16 18.36 9.99 3.48
C GLY A 16 17.05 10.15 4.26
N LEU A 17 16.17 9.15 4.22
CA LEU A 17 14.95 9.13 5.01
C LEU A 17 15.27 9.15 6.52
N LEU A 18 16.15 8.25 6.97
CA LEU A 18 16.53 8.11 8.39
C LEU A 18 17.19 9.38 8.95
N SER A 19 17.83 10.17 8.09
CA SER A 19 18.51 11.43 8.47
C SER A 19 17.62 12.67 8.30
N SER A 20 16.38 12.53 7.84
CA SER A 20 15.56 13.67 7.39
C SER A 20 14.70 14.33 8.48
N GLY A 21 14.60 13.77 9.66
CA GLY A 21 13.64 14.22 10.68
C GLY A 21 12.17 13.87 10.42
N TYR A 22 11.81 13.40 9.23
CA TYR A 22 10.42 12.99 8.90
C TYR A 22 9.93 11.77 9.65
N ILE A 23 10.86 11.01 10.24
CA ILE A 23 10.57 9.78 10.95
C ILE A 23 11.07 9.78 12.40
N ASP A 24 11.22 10.97 12.99
CA ASP A 24 11.70 11.08 14.39
C ASP A 24 10.74 10.41 15.38
N ASP A 25 9.44 10.44 15.09
CA ASP A 25 8.35 9.78 15.82
C ASP A 25 8.21 8.28 15.51
N VAL A 26 8.92 7.75 14.50
CA VAL A 26 8.90 6.33 14.15
C VAL A 26 9.83 5.55 15.06
N ARG A 27 9.30 4.54 15.75
CA ARG A 27 10.08 3.66 16.63
C ARG A 27 10.71 2.50 15.89
N HIS A 28 9.96 1.88 15.01
CA HIS A 28 10.33 0.64 14.35
C HIS A 28 10.35 0.81 12.82
N VAL A 29 11.47 0.49 12.22
CA VAL A 29 11.70 0.55 10.78
C VAL A 29 11.75 -0.86 10.21
N CYS A 30 10.80 -1.19 9.34
CA CYS A 30 10.69 -2.49 8.71
C CYS A 30 11.21 -2.43 7.28
N LEU A 31 12.25 -3.21 6.99
CA LEU A 31 12.82 -3.34 5.66
C LEU A 31 12.26 -4.60 4.98
N LEU A 32 11.68 -4.42 3.80
CA LEU A 32 11.16 -5.51 2.99
C LEU A 32 12.13 -5.82 1.86
N GLY A 33 12.55 -7.07 1.74
CA GLY A 33 13.53 -7.48 0.75
C GLY A 33 13.23 -8.83 0.12
N THR A 34 13.85 -9.08 -1.04
CA THR A 34 13.85 -10.39 -1.69
C THR A 34 14.97 -11.27 -1.14
N ARG A 35 14.88 -12.59 -1.36
CA ARG A 35 15.92 -13.54 -0.94
C ARG A 35 17.27 -13.29 -1.63
N GLN A 36 17.26 -12.72 -2.83
CA GLN A 36 18.49 -12.34 -3.52
C GLN A 36 19.32 -11.37 -2.67
N LYS A 37 20.62 -11.62 -2.56
CA LYS A 37 21.57 -10.82 -1.78
C LYS A 37 21.17 -10.64 -0.30
N ARG A 38 20.62 -11.68 0.29
CA ARG A 38 20.16 -11.68 1.69
C ARG A 38 21.24 -11.19 2.64
N THR A 39 22.45 -11.73 2.55
CA THR A 39 23.59 -11.36 3.43
C THR A 39 23.95 -9.87 3.33
N GLU A 40 23.86 -9.28 2.11
CA GLU A 40 24.11 -7.84 1.96
C GLU A 40 23.02 -7.00 2.63
N LYS A 41 21.77 -7.48 2.64
CA LYS A 41 20.64 -6.81 3.28
C LYS A 41 20.71 -6.92 4.81
N GLU A 42 21.10 -8.08 5.32
CA GLU A 42 21.35 -8.30 6.74
C GLU A 42 22.45 -7.36 7.23
N ALA A 43 23.61 -7.33 6.56
CA ALA A 43 24.69 -6.42 6.88
C ALA A 43 24.30 -4.94 6.80
N PHE A 44 23.42 -4.58 5.87
CA PHE A 44 22.90 -3.22 5.76
C PHE A 44 21.95 -2.90 6.93
N THR A 45 21.12 -3.84 7.35
CA THR A 45 20.24 -3.67 8.52
C THR A 45 21.06 -3.49 9.80
N ASP A 46 22.09 -4.31 10.00
CA ASP A 46 23.03 -4.19 11.14
C ASP A 46 23.73 -2.83 11.16
N PHE A 47 24.17 -2.36 9.98
CA PHE A 47 24.77 -1.02 9.84
C PHE A 47 23.78 0.08 10.27
N LEU A 48 22.52 0.00 9.85
CA LEU A 48 21.50 0.98 10.24
C LEU A 48 21.20 0.92 11.74
N GLN A 49 21.09 -0.28 12.31
CA GLN A 49 20.88 -0.50 13.73
C GLN A 49 22.00 0.12 14.60
N GLY A 50 23.24 0.06 14.14
CA GLY A 50 24.37 0.68 14.83
C GLY A 50 24.47 2.21 14.67
N ARG A 51 23.71 2.79 13.75
CA ARG A 51 23.80 4.22 13.40
C ARG A 51 22.64 5.07 13.89
N PHE A 52 21.46 4.49 13.97
CA PHE A 52 20.23 5.19 14.31
C PHE A 52 19.58 4.56 15.55
N ASP A 53 19.09 5.40 16.46
CA ASP A 53 18.36 4.97 17.67
C ASP A 53 16.91 4.60 17.33
N LYS A 54 16.76 3.48 16.58
CA LYS A 54 15.48 2.92 16.15
C LYS A 54 15.59 1.41 16.09
N GLU A 55 14.47 0.72 16.25
CA GLU A 55 14.40 -0.73 16.02
C GLU A 55 14.31 -1.01 14.51
N PHE A 56 15.08 -1.99 14.05
CA PHE A 56 15.05 -2.41 12.65
C PHE A 56 14.67 -3.88 12.56
N SER A 57 13.78 -4.20 11.61
CA SER A 57 13.44 -5.56 11.22
C SER A 57 13.59 -5.74 9.72
N LEU A 58 14.15 -6.89 9.33
CA LEU A 58 14.28 -7.27 7.93
C LEU A 58 13.36 -8.44 7.62
N PHE A 59 12.40 -8.21 6.73
CA PHE A 59 11.48 -9.22 6.21
C PHE A 59 11.93 -9.66 4.82
N ILE A 60 12.23 -10.94 4.68
CA ILE A 60 12.70 -11.52 3.42
C ILE A 60 11.58 -12.38 2.81
N HIS A 61 11.16 -12.00 1.63
CA HIS A 61 10.18 -12.73 0.84
C HIS A 61 10.78 -13.34 -0.41
N ASP A 62 10.19 -14.46 -0.82
CA ASP A 62 10.62 -15.19 -2.01
C ASP A 62 9.73 -14.79 -3.19
N PHE A 63 10.13 -13.76 -3.91
CA PHE A 63 9.56 -13.43 -5.20
C PHE A 63 10.68 -13.16 -6.19
N GLU A 64 10.61 -13.85 -7.32
CA GLU A 64 11.68 -13.81 -8.34
C GLU A 64 11.60 -12.55 -9.18
N ASP A 65 10.38 -12.10 -9.49
CA ASP A 65 10.15 -10.94 -10.33
C ASP A 65 9.77 -9.72 -9.49
N PRO A 66 10.64 -8.71 -9.39
CA PRO A 66 10.36 -7.46 -8.66
C PRO A 66 9.33 -6.55 -9.36
N THR A 67 8.78 -6.99 -10.50
CA THR A 67 7.72 -6.28 -11.23
C THR A 67 6.37 -7.00 -11.17
N ASP A 68 6.29 -8.19 -10.58
CA ASP A 68 5.04 -8.90 -10.37
C ASP A 68 4.22 -8.31 -9.22
N PHE A 69 3.15 -7.59 -9.58
CA PHE A 69 2.22 -6.96 -8.63
C PHE A 69 1.65 -7.93 -7.60
N HIS A 70 1.32 -9.16 -8.02
CA HIS A 70 0.70 -10.14 -7.14
C HIS A 70 1.64 -10.62 -6.03
N SER A 71 2.88 -10.93 -6.38
CA SER A 71 3.91 -11.34 -5.43
C SER A 71 4.29 -10.20 -4.48
N ILE A 72 4.42 -8.97 -5.01
CA ILE A 72 4.67 -7.78 -4.20
C ILE A 72 3.51 -7.56 -3.21
N TYR A 73 2.27 -7.59 -3.68
CA TYR A 73 1.09 -7.44 -2.84
C TYR A 73 1.05 -8.47 -1.71
N LYS A 74 1.28 -9.76 -2.02
CA LYS A 74 1.32 -10.82 -1.01
C LYS A 74 2.40 -10.59 0.04
N ALA A 75 3.61 -10.20 -0.39
CA ALA A 75 4.72 -9.92 0.50
C ALA A 75 4.41 -8.77 1.47
N VAL A 76 3.88 -7.66 0.94
CA VAL A 76 3.47 -6.50 1.75
C VAL A 76 2.38 -6.89 2.75
N ARG A 77 1.34 -7.59 2.31
CA ARG A 77 0.24 -8.03 3.18
C ARG A 77 0.70 -8.98 4.28
N ALA A 78 1.57 -9.93 3.96
CA ALA A 78 2.12 -10.87 4.94
C ALA A 78 2.95 -10.12 6.00
N THR A 79 3.85 -9.23 5.57
CA THR A 79 4.68 -8.43 6.48
C THR A 79 3.84 -7.54 7.40
N THR A 80 2.91 -6.78 6.83
CA THR A 80 2.08 -5.86 7.63
C THR A 80 1.16 -6.59 8.60
N SER A 81 0.63 -7.76 8.20
CA SER A 81 -0.17 -8.61 9.08
C SER A 81 0.66 -9.18 10.24
N GLU A 82 1.90 -9.60 9.98
CA GLU A 82 2.82 -10.07 11.03
C GLU A 82 3.14 -8.97 12.04
N ILE A 83 3.43 -7.76 11.55
CA ILE A 83 3.69 -6.60 12.41
C ILE A 83 2.46 -6.27 13.27
N GLN A 84 1.27 -6.17 12.68
CA GLN A 84 0.03 -5.90 13.41
C GLN A 84 -0.24 -6.94 14.52
N THR A 85 0.05 -8.21 14.24
CA THR A 85 -0.14 -9.28 15.21
C THR A 85 0.84 -9.15 16.39
N LYS A 86 2.09 -8.75 16.13
CA LYS A 86 3.12 -8.58 17.16
C LYS A 86 2.85 -7.37 18.05
N GLU A 87 2.46 -6.26 17.45
CA GLU A 87 2.27 -5.01 18.18
C GLU A 87 1.02 -4.97 19.07
N GLN A 88 0.02 -5.82 18.81
CA GLN A 88 -1.24 -5.93 19.58
C GLN A 88 -1.99 -4.59 19.78
N THR A 89 -1.60 -3.53 19.13
CA THR A 89 -2.12 -2.17 19.23
C THR A 89 -2.43 -1.60 17.85
N ASN A 90 -3.06 -0.44 17.83
CA ASN A 90 -3.31 0.27 16.58
C ASN A 90 -1.99 0.82 16.02
N VAL A 91 -1.51 0.25 14.92
CA VAL A 91 -0.25 0.64 14.29
C VAL A 91 -0.46 1.85 13.39
N ALA A 92 0.26 2.93 13.64
CA ALA A 92 0.35 4.06 12.72
C ALA A 92 1.40 3.75 11.64
N TRP A 93 0.99 3.75 10.38
CA TRP A 93 1.82 3.36 9.26
C TRP A 93 2.44 4.54 8.54
N SER A 94 3.73 4.41 8.21
CA SER A 94 4.42 5.27 7.26
C SER A 94 5.07 4.40 6.19
N PHE A 95 4.75 4.63 4.92
CA PHE A 95 5.28 3.86 3.80
C PHE A 95 6.23 4.71 2.97
N TYR A 96 7.47 4.26 2.84
CA TYR A 96 8.48 4.92 2.03
C TYR A 96 8.60 4.24 0.67
N ILE A 97 8.23 4.96 -0.38
CA ILE A 97 8.04 4.41 -1.71
C ILE A 97 9.21 4.61 -2.68
N SER A 98 10.26 5.33 -2.27
CA SER A 98 11.40 5.61 -3.17
C SER A 98 12.34 4.45 -3.41
N PRO A 99 12.58 3.51 -2.46
CA PRO A 99 13.37 2.33 -2.73
C PRO A 99 12.59 1.30 -3.56
N GLY A 100 13.30 0.57 -4.41
CA GLY A 100 12.71 -0.52 -5.18
C GLY A 100 12.30 -0.15 -6.59
N THR A 101 11.37 -0.92 -7.15
CA THR A 101 10.82 -0.71 -8.50
C THR A 101 9.59 0.19 -8.46
N SER A 102 9.21 0.75 -9.63
CA SER A 102 7.95 1.49 -9.77
C SER A 102 6.71 0.64 -9.42
N HIS A 103 6.77 -0.67 -9.67
CA HIS A 103 5.72 -1.62 -9.32
C HIS A 103 5.58 -1.75 -7.79
N MET A 104 6.68 -1.83 -7.07
CA MET A 104 6.68 -1.80 -5.60
C MET A 104 6.11 -0.49 -5.07
N ALA A 105 6.56 0.64 -5.61
CA ALA A 105 6.05 1.96 -5.22
C ALA A 105 4.54 2.07 -5.43
N ALA A 106 4.01 1.57 -6.55
CA ALA A 106 2.58 1.56 -6.83
C ALA A 106 1.78 0.71 -5.82
N VAL A 107 2.27 -0.50 -5.49
CA VAL A 107 1.62 -1.36 -4.47
C VAL A 107 1.61 -0.69 -3.10
N TRP A 108 2.75 -0.13 -2.65
CA TRP A 108 2.83 0.58 -1.38
C TRP A 108 1.89 1.78 -1.33
N LEU A 109 1.83 2.57 -2.41
CA LEU A 109 0.95 3.73 -2.52
C LEU A 109 -0.52 3.33 -2.40
N LEU A 110 -0.95 2.34 -3.21
CA LEU A 110 -2.33 1.87 -3.21
C LEU A 110 -2.72 1.30 -1.85
N LEU A 111 -1.95 0.36 -1.31
CA LEU A 111 -2.24 -0.24 -0.01
C LEU A 111 -2.20 0.79 1.13
N GLY A 112 -1.26 1.71 1.07
CA GLY A 112 -1.13 2.77 2.07
C GLY A 112 -2.36 3.67 2.13
N LYS A 113 -2.94 4.01 0.99
CA LYS A 113 -4.11 4.90 0.94
C LYS A 113 -5.45 4.18 1.07
N THR A 114 -5.53 2.89 0.70
CA THR A 114 -6.82 2.17 0.71
C THR A 114 -7.04 1.30 1.96
N ILE A 115 -5.98 0.74 2.53
CA ILE A 115 -6.11 -0.24 3.62
C ILE A 115 -5.50 0.26 4.93
N TYR A 116 -4.33 0.90 4.87
CA TYR A 116 -3.55 1.22 6.06
C TYR A 116 -3.67 2.66 6.53
N ASN A 117 -4.31 3.55 5.75
CA ASN A 117 -4.34 4.99 5.98
C ASN A 117 -2.95 5.53 6.35
N ALA A 118 -1.95 5.10 5.58
CA ALA A 118 -0.55 5.36 5.87
C ALA A 118 -0.12 6.74 5.38
N LYS A 119 0.82 7.34 6.12
CA LYS A 119 1.62 8.45 5.61
C LYS A 119 2.53 7.91 4.50
N ILE A 120 2.49 8.50 3.31
CA ILE A 120 3.33 8.10 2.18
C ILE A 120 4.49 9.06 2.06
N LEU A 121 5.70 8.53 2.08
CA LEU A 121 6.94 9.30 1.99
C LEU A 121 7.70 8.94 0.72
N GLN A 122 8.26 9.94 0.08
CA GLN A 122 9.16 9.75 -1.07
C GLN A 122 10.38 10.64 -0.96
N ALA A 123 11.49 10.21 -1.58
CA ALA A 123 12.65 11.05 -1.78
C ALA A 123 12.65 11.63 -3.17
N TYR A 124 13.12 12.85 -3.29
CA TYR A 124 13.48 13.47 -4.56
C TYR A 124 14.85 14.11 -4.46
N TYR A 125 15.48 14.27 -5.59
CA TYR A 125 16.78 14.93 -5.70
C TYR A 125 16.55 16.41 -6.05
N ASP A 126 16.93 17.27 -5.12
CA ASP A 126 16.89 18.72 -5.33
C ASP A 126 18.06 19.10 -6.25
N ARG A 127 17.78 19.55 -7.45
CA ARG A 127 18.80 19.88 -8.46
C ARG A 127 19.58 21.14 -8.13
N ASP A 128 18.98 22.05 -7.37
CA ASP A 128 19.56 23.33 -7.04
C ASP A 128 20.57 23.20 -5.90
N THR A 129 20.27 22.38 -4.90
CA THR A 129 21.15 22.15 -3.74
C THR A 129 22.05 20.94 -3.90
N GLY A 130 21.76 20.01 -4.82
CA GLY A 130 22.46 18.75 -4.95
C GLY A 130 22.15 17.76 -3.83
N GLU A 131 21.12 18.01 -3.04
CA GLU A 131 20.77 17.19 -1.87
C GLU A 131 19.54 16.30 -2.15
N GLN A 132 19.52 15.15 -1.49
CA GLN A 132 18.34 14.32 -1.44
C GLN A 132 17.41 14.82 -0.34
N ARG A 133 16.19 15.16 -0.70
CA ARG A 133 15.13 15.58 0.24
C ARG A 133 14.03 14.53 0.30
N VAL A 134 13.37 14.47 1.46
CA VAL A 134 12.19 13.63 1.68
C VAL A 134 10.96 14.54 1.76
N THR A 135 9.86 14.08 1.20
CA THR A 135 8.57 14.76 1.29
C THR A 135 7.45 13.75 1.47
N GLU A 136 6.37 14.20 2.08
CA GLU A 136 5.12 13.46 2.10
C GLU A 136 4.42 13.58 0.74
N VAL A 137 3.84 12.48 0.28
CA VAL A 137 3.04 12.44 -0.95
C VAL A 137 1.62 12.81 -0.60
N ASP A 138 1.22 14.00 -1.01
CA ASP A 138 -0.18 14.43 -0.98
C ASP A 138 -0.87 13.97 -2.27
N ILE A 139 -1.94 13.18 -2.13
CA ILE A 139 -2.77 12.75 -3.25
C ILE A 139 -4.08 13.54 -3.18
N PRO A 140 -4.31 14.48 -4.11
CA PRO A 140 -5.42 15.42 -4.04
C PRO A 140 -6.78 14.82 -4.43
N PHE A 141 -6.91 13.49 -4.43
CA PHE A 141 -8.15 12.77 -4.71
C PHE A 141 -8.28 11.54 -3.80
N SER A 142 -9.50 11.13 -3.51
CA SER A 142 -9.78 9.95 -2.72
C SER A 142 -9.74 8.71 -3.61
N ILE A 143 -8.71 7.88 -3.44
CA ILE A 143 -8.61 6.58 -4.11
C ILE A 143 -9.78 5.68 -3.67
N ASP A 144 -10.24 5.83 -2.43
CA ASP A 144 -11.35 5.05 -1.86
C ASP A 144 -12.67 5.32 -2.57
N ALA A 145 -12.94 6.57 -2.92
CA ALA A 145 -14.18 6.94 -3.60
C ALA A 145 -14.29 6.35 -5.02
N GLU A 146 -13.16 6.09 -5.68
CA GLU A 146 -13.15 5.61 -7.06
C GLU A 146 -12.91 4.09 -7.18
N TYR A 147 -12.17 3.49 -6.26
CA TYR A 147 -11.70 2.10 -6.40
C TYR A 147 -12.47 1.10 -5.52
N ILE A 148 -12.76 1.44 -4.26
CA ILE A 148 -13.45 0.55 -3.32
C ILE A 148 -14.88 0.18 -3.77
N PRO A 149 -15.69 1.09 -4.33
CA PRO A 149 -17.01 0.73 -4.80
C PRO A 149 -17.02 -0.44 -5.80
N ARG A 150 -16.03 -0.52 -6.69
CA ARG A 150 -15.96 -1.62 -7.67
C ARG A 150 -15.70 -2.98 -7.02
N GLN A 151 -14.79 -3.07 -6.06
CA GLN A 151 -14.50 -4.34 -5.38
C GLN A 151 -15.62 -4.80 -4.46
N ILE A 152 -16.28 -3.86 -3.79
CA ILE A 152 -17.45 -4.16 -2.94
C ILE A 152 -18.61 -4.64 -3.81
N ILE A 153 -18.86 -3.98 -4.94
CA ILE A 153 -19.88 -4.36 -5.91
C ILE A 153 -19.61 -5.78 -6.43
N GLU A 154 -18.39 -6.12 -6.84
CA GLU A 154 -18.07 -7.46 -7.38
C GLU A 154 -18.20 -8.58 -6.34
N LYS A 155 -17.86 -8.33 -5.07
CA LYS A 155 -17.96 -9.34 -4.00
C LYS A 155 -19.36 -9.48 -3.44
N GLN A 156 -20.14 -8.40 -3.40
CA GLN A 156 -21.51 -8.41 -2.91
C GLN A 156 -22.52 -8.88 -3.96
N ASP A 157 -22.24 -8.69 -5.25
CA ASP A 157 -23.08 -9.19 -6.36
C ASP A 157 -23.33 -10.70 -6.24
N LEU A 158 -22.33 -11.50 -5.86
CA LEU A 158 -22.48 -12.95 -5.69
C LEU A 158 -23.31 -13.32 -4.44
N ALA A 159 -23.16 -12.59 -3.35
CA ALA A 159 -23.87 -12.87 -2.10
C ALA A 159 -25.32 -12.36 -2.08
N LEU A 160 -25.63 -11.31 -2.84
CA LEU A 160 -26.97 -10.74 -2.93
C LEU A 160 -27.85 -11.45 -3.96
N LEU A 161 -27.27 -11.95 -5.06
CA LEU A 161 -27.99 -12.77 -6.06
C LEU A 161 -28.57 -14.06 -5.46
N GLU A 162 -27.92 -14.58 -4.40
CA GLU A 162 -28.41 -15.79 -3.70
C GLU A 162 -29.50 -15.49 -2.65
N LYS A 163 -29.62 -14.26 -2.16
CA LYS A 163 -30.53 -13.93 -1.05
C LYS A 163 -31.85 -13.27 -1.43
N TRP A 164 -31.93 -12.62 -2.59
CA TRP A 164 -33.09 -11.77 -2.91
C TRP A 164 -33.80 -12.27 -4.19
N THR A 165 -34.98 -12.81 -4.02
CA THR A 165 -35.87 -13.13 -5.16
C THR A 165 -36.47 -11.87 -5.81
N VAL A 166 -36.68 -10.79 -5.02
CA VAL A 166 -37.15 -9.46 -5.48
C VAL A 166 -36.50 -8.40 -4.59
N ILE A 167 -36.06 -7.28 -5.18
CA ILE A 167 -35.54 -6.12 -4.45
C ILE A 167 -36.75 -5.23 -4.10
N PRO A 168 -37.10 -5.07 -2.81
CA PRO A 168 -38.35 -4.43 -2.37
C PRO A 168 -38.51 -2.99 -2.86
N GLU A 169 -37.41 -2.24 -2.94
CA GLU A 169 -37.39 -0.83 -3.36
C GLU A 169 -37.73 -0.64 -4.83
N PHE A 170 -37.62 -1.70 -5.63
CA PHE A 170 -37.90 -1.71 -7.06
C PHE A 170 -39.07 -2.63 -7.43
N VAL A 171 -40.01 -2.82 -6.52
CA VAL A 171 -41.16 -3.75 -6.71
C VAL A 171 -42.01 -3.41 -7.95
N GLU A 172 -42.07 -2.13 -8.33
CA GLU A 172 -42.80 -1.66 -9.52
C GLU A 172 -42.07 -2.00 -10.85
N ILE A 173 -40.81 -2.39 -10.78
CA ILE A 173 -40.01 -2.76 -11.95
C ILE A 173 -40.07 -4.28 -12.11
N LYS A 174 -40.38 -4.73 -13.31
CA LYS A 174 -40.44 -6.16 -13.64
C LYS A 174 -39.07 -6.82 -13.51
N GLN A 175 -38.91 -7.72 -12.51
CA GLN A 175 -37.63 -8.33 -12.12
C GLN A 175 -37.51 -9.81 -12.52
N ASP A 176 -38.10 -10.22 -13.66
CA ASP A 176 -38.18 -11.64 -14.04
C ASP A 176 -36.84 -12.19 -14.59
N SER A 177 -36.02 -11.35 -15.22
CA SER A 177 -34.75 -11.79 -15.80
C SER A 177 -33.58 -11.65 -14.83
N SER A 178 -32.61 -12.56 -14.94
CA SER A 178 -31.36 -12.50 -14.18
C SER A 178 -30.55 -11.21 -14.46
N VAL A 179 -30.63 -10.72 -15.69
CA VAL A 179 -29.97 -9.46 -16.09
C VAL A 179 -30.60 -8.27 -15.37
N MET A 180 -31.94 -8.20 -15.33
CA MET A 180 -32.65 -7.11 -14.65
C MET A 180 -32.40 -7.15 -13.15
N LYS A 181 -32.45 -8.31 -12.52
CA LYS A 181 -32.12 -8.48 -11.10
C LYS A 181 -30.72 -7.96 -10.77
N ARG A 182 -29.74 -8.28 -11.64
CA ARG A 182 -28.36 -7.80 -11.47
C ARG A 182 -28.23 -6.28 -11.62
N ILE A 183 -28.95 -5.69 -12.59
CA ILE A 183 -28.95 -4.23 -12.79
C ILE A 183 -29.58 -3.52 -11.58
N LEU A 184 -30.71 -3.99 -11.10
CA LEU A 184 -31.40 -3.40 -9.95
C LEU A 184 -30.60 -3.56 -8.66
N SER A 185 -29.95 -4.71 -8.46
CA SER A 185 -29.04 -4.91 -7.34
C SER A 185 -27.89 -3.90 -7.35
N LYS A 186 -27.29 -3.65 -8.51
CA LYS A 186 -26.27 -2.62 -8.66
C LYS A 186 -26.80 -1.22 -8.40
N ALA A 187 -27.97 -0.90 -8.92
CA ALA A 187 -28.61 0.39 -8.70
C ALA A 187 -28.87 0.64 -7.20
N TYR A 188 -29.36 -0.37 -6.49
CA TYR A 188 -29.58 -0.30 -5.04
C TYR A 188 -28.29 -0.08 -4.27
N GLN A 189 -27.21 -0.81 -4.59
CA GLN A 189 -25.91 -0.67 -3.95
C GLN A 189 -25.31 0.71 -4.15
N VAL A 190 -25.44 1.27 -5.35
CA VAL A 190 -24.87 2.59 -5.66
C VAL A 190 -25.71 3.72 -5.07
N ALA A 191 -27.04 3.52 -4.93
CA ALA A 191 -27.96 4.55 -4.40
C ALA A 191 -27.67 4.99 -2.95
N VAL A 192 -26.98 4.14 -2.16
CA VAL A 192 -26.57 4.47 -0.78
C VAL A 192 -25.25 5.23 -0.71
N HIS A 193 -24.59 5.45 -1.85
CA HIS A 193 -23.32 6.16 -1.95
C HIS A 193 -23.48 7.41 -2.81
N ASP A 194 -22.85 8.50 -2.41
CA ASP A 194 -22.84 9.75 -3.17
C ASP A 194 -21.78 9.68 -4.31
N VAL A 195 -22.09 8.87 -5.32
CA VAL A 195 -21.19 8.63 -6.48
C VAL A 195 -21.95 8.89 -7.79
N PRO A 196 -21.30 9.48 -8.81
CA PRO A 196 -21.92 9.67 -10.11
C PRO A 196 -22.19 8.32 -10.80
N VAL A 197 -23.40 8.16 -11.33
CA VAL A 197 -23.84 6.95 -12.07
C VAL A 197 -24.06 7.30 -13.53
N PHE A 198 -23.39 6.58 -14.43
CA PHE A 198 -23.61 6.69 -15.86
C PHE A 198 -24.43 5.47 -16.35
N ILE A 199 -25.54 5.73 -17.03
CA ILE A 199 -26.36 4.74 -17.70
C ILE A 199 -26.15 4.89 -19.20
N TYR A 200 -25.71 3.81 -19.89
CA TYR A 200 -25.47 3.79 -21.34
C TYR A 200 -26.01 2.51 -21.95
#